data_6b4ac1ac8cba81f8b007205846f1e4e4
#
_entry.id   6b4ac1ac8cba81f8b007205846f1e4e4
#
_cell.length_a   1.000
_cell.length_b   1.000
_cell.length_c   1.000
_cell.angle_alpha   90.00
_cell.angle_beta   90.00
_cell.angle_gamma   90.00
#
_symmetry.space_group_name_H-M   'P 1'
#
loop_
_entity.id
_entity.type
_entity.pdbx_description
1 polymer ?
#
loop_
_entity_poly.entity_id
_entity_poly.type
_entity_poly.pdbx_seq_one_letter_code
_entity_poly.pdbx_strand_id
1 'polypeptide(L)'
;LAEYTKRQSQFRKAEIDALTDTAAFMARAQDLYGYPHFICDTGGSICEWVDVNDPDDPIMTDLAAKTLMIWIEGSDAHTVELVRRFDKEPKPMSYDPVFLLHTWKAYLAEFDIQPNAVNPDDFIRWAFAKALAHRQPRYKAMAERWGLTIPMDAVAQVKTAGDFVDMVAEALEMRGN
;
A
#
# COMPACT_ATOMS: atom_id res chain seq x y z
N LEU A 1 -7.62 -11.65 -19.51
CA LEU A 1 -7.78 -11.75 -18.04
C LEU A 1 -6.93 -12.89 -17.43
N ALA A 2 -6.98 -14.11 -17.95
CA ALA A 2 -6.23 -15.26 -17.39
C ALA A 2 -4.72 -15.01 -17.30
N GLU A 3 -4.10 -14.49 -18.38
CA GLU A 3 -2.68 -14.12 -18.38
C GLU A 3 -2.37 -13.02 -17.37
N TYR A 4 -3.24 -12.02 -17.27
CA TYR A 4 -3.10 -10.96 -16.28
C TYR A 4 -3.14 -11.51 -14.85
N THR A 5 -4.12 -12.37 -14.53
CA THR A 5 -4.25 -13.01 -13.21
C THR A 5 -3.02 -13.85 -12.85
N LYS A 6 -2.46 -14.58 -13.84
CA LYS A 6 -1.22 -15.34 -13.65
C LYS A 6 -0.04 -14.44 -13.28
N ARG A 7 0.12 -13.31 -13.97
CA ARG A 7 1.17 -12.32 -13.66
C ARG A 7 0.97 -11.71 -12.28
N GLN A 8 -0.28 -11.38 -11.92
CA GLN A 8 -0.58 -10.88 -10.57
C GLN A 8 -0.15 -11.85 -9.46
N SER A 9 -0.34 -13.15 -9.64
CA SER A 9 0.10 -14.14 -8.65
C SER A 9 1.62 -14.21 -8.51
N GLN A 10 2.36 -14.00 -9.60
CA GLN A 10 3.83 -13.94 -9.57
C GLN A 10 4.33 -12.68 -8.88
N PHE A 11 3.73 -11.51 -9.14
CA PHE A 11 4.04 -10.27 -8.45
C PHE A 11 3.73 -10.37 -6.96
N ARG A 12 2.57 -10.92 -6.61
CA ARG A 12 2.21 -11.16 -5.21
C ARG A 12 3.28 -11.96 -4.47
N LYS A 13 3.73 -13.08 -5.06
CA LYS A 13 4.79 -13.89 -4.44
C LYS A 13 6.07 -13.08 -4.22
N ALA A 14 6.52 -12.33 -5.23
CA ALA A 14 7.73 -11.53 -5.13
C ALA A 14 7.63 -10.42 -4.06
N GLU A 15 6.47 -9.76 -3.95
CA GLU A 15 6.23 -8.75 -2.92
C GLU A 15 6.22 -9.38 -1.51
N ILE A 16 5.56 -10.52 -1.32
CA ILE A 16 5.55 -11.23 -0.04
C ILE A 16 6.95 -11.70 0.34
N ASP A 17 7.69 -12.29 -0.59
CA ASP A 17 9.07 -12.73 -0.35
C ASP A 17 9.94 -11.52 0.08
N ALA A 18 9.81 -10.37 -0.59
CA ALA A 18 10.54 -9.15 -0.23
C ALA A 18 10.18 -8.61 1.16
N LEU A 19 8.90 -8.66 1.55
CA LEU A 19 8.46 -8.27 2.88
C LEU A 19 9.02 -9.21 3.97
N THR A 20 9.04 -10.51 3.69
CA THR A 20 9.61 -11.52 4.61
C THR A 20 11.11 -11.30 4.82
N ASP A 21 11.84 -10.85 3.79
CA ASP A 21 13.26 -10.56 3.85
C ASP A 21 13.62 -9.25 4.56
N THR A 22 12.64 -8.42 4.93
CA THR A 22 12.85 -7.09 5.54
C THR A 22 13.80 -7.15 6.75
N ALA A 23 13.64 -8.11 7.65
CA ALA A 23 14.50 -8.26 8.83
C ALA A 23 15.97 -8.53 8.47
N ALA A 24 16.21 -9.31 7.43
CA ALA A 24 17.57 -9.58 6.94
C ALA A 24 18.21 -8.33 6.33
N PHE A 25 17.43 -7.52 5.60
CA PHE A 25 17.88 -6.23 5.08
C PHE A 25 18.18 -5.22 6.19
N MET A 26 17.36 -5.16 7.24
CA MET A 26 17.60 -4.31 8.42
C MET A 26 18.92 -4.66 9.09
N ALA A 27 19.15 -5.93 9.42
CA ALA A 27 20.38 -6.41 10.03
C ALA A 27 21.60 -6.07 9.15
N ARG A 28 21.50 -6.34 7.86
CA ARG A 28 22.59 -6.05 6.91
C ARG A 28 22.88 -4.55 6.78
N ALA A 29 21.85 -3.69 6.79
CA ALA A 29 22.06 -2.25 6.74
C ALA A 29 22.76 -1.73 7.99
N GLN A 30 22.43 -2.26 9.16
CA GLN A 30 23.11 -1.94 10.41
C GLN A 30 24.55 -2.42 10.40
N ASP A 31 24.83 -3.64 9.99
CA ASP A 31 26.18 -4.21 9.93
C ASP A 31 27.09 -3.47 8.96
N LEU A 32 26.58 -3.08 7.79
CA LEU A 32 27.38 -2.45 6.73
C LEU A 32 27.56 -0.95 6.94
N TYR A 33 26.56 -0.27 7.47
CA TYR A 33 26.50 1.20 7.48
C TYR A 33 26.34 1.78 8.89
N GLY A 34 26.01 0.98 9.90
CA GLY A 34 25.76 1.44 11.26
C GLY A 34 24.55 2.40 11.39
N TYR A 35 23.58 2.32 10.50
CA TYR A 35 22.40 3.19 10.54
C TYR A 35 21.49 2.81 11.71
N PRO A 36 21.09 3.77 12.54
CA PRO A 36 20.20 3.51 13.68
C PRO A 36 18.75 3.30 13.27
N HIS A 37 18.37 3.70 12.04
CA HIS A 37 17.01 3.61 11.53
C HIS A 37 17.02 3.00 10.12
N PHE A 38 15.97 2.23 9.83
CA PHE A 38 15.72 1.63 8.53
C PHE A 38 14.29 1.94 8.11
N ILE A 39 14.10 2.50 6.92
CA ILE A 39 12.77 2.76 6.37
C ILE A 39 12.51 1.73 5.28
N CYS A 40 11.45 0.93 5.46
CA CYS A 40 10.94 0.00 4.48
C CYS A 40 9.68 0.59 3.82
N ASP A 41 9.76 0.92 2.54
CA ASP A 41 8.59 1.27 1.74
C ASP A 41 7.96 -0.02 1.22
N THR A 42 6.82 -0.41 1.80
CA THR A 42 6.08 -1.61 1.39
C THR A 42 5.25 -1.40 0.12
N GLY A 43 5.13 -0.16 -0.32
CA GLY A 43 4.15 0.22 -1.34
C GLY A 43 2.70 0.06 -0.88
N GLY A 44 1.77 0.69 -1.60
CA GLY A 44 0.35 0.60 -1.26
C GLY A 44 -0.30 -0.76 -1.53
N SER A 45 0.39 -1.69 -2.20
CA SER A 45 -0.13 -3.02 -2.55
C SER A 45 -0.15 -4.00 -1.38
N ILE A 46 0.56 -3.75 -0.28
CA ILE A 46 0.58 -4.65 0.88
C ILE A 46 -0.84 -5.01 1.35
N CYS A 47 -1.76 -4.07 1.37
CA CYS A 47 -3.14 -4.32 1.79
C CYS A 47 -3.93 -5.28 0.86
N GLU A 48 -3.41 -5.60 -0.32
CA GLU A 48 -4.00 -6.57 -1.24
C GLU A 48 -3.54 -8.02 -0.95
N TRP A 49 -2.51 -8.17 -0.11
CA TRP A 49 -1.84 -9.44 0.14
C TRP A 49 -2.07 -10.01 1.54
N VAL A 50 -2.49 -9.15 2.46
CA VAL A 50 -2.74 -9.47 3.86
C VAL A 50 -4.23 -9.48 4.17
N ASP A 51 -4.64 -10.29 5.16
CA ASP A 51 -6.00 -10.23 5.69
C ASP A 51 -6.06 -9.22 6.84
N VAL A 52 -6.52 -8.01 6.53
CA VAL A 52 -6.64 -6.92 7.52
C VAL A 52 -7.64 -7.21 8.64
N ASN A 53 -8.50 -8.25 8.49
CA ASN A 53 -9.48 -8.67 9.48
C ASN A 53 -8.94 -9.77 10.39
N ASP A 54 -7.89 -10.47 9.98
CA ASP A 54 -7.24 -11.51 10.79
C ASP A 54 -6.16 -10.84 11.68
N PRO A 55 -6.33 -10.85 13.03
CA PRO A 55 -5.30 -10.31 13.93
C PRO A 55 -3.99 -11.09 13.90
N ASP A 56 -4.04 -12.34 13.47
CA ASP A 56 -2.91 -13.26 13.43
C ASP A 56 -2.37 -13.47 12.00
N ASP A 57 -2.71 -12.55 11.05
CA ASP A 57 -2.15 -12.61 9.70
C ASP A 57 -0.63 -12.77 9.78
N PRO A 58 -0.05 -13.84 9.20
CA PRO A 58 1.34 -14.21 9.41
C PRO A 58 2.33 -13.17 8.87
N ILE A 59 1.98 -12.47 7.79
CA ILE A 59 2.85 -11.45 7.19
C ILE A 59 2.86 -10.22 8.10
N MET A 60 1.68 -9.77 8.53
CA MET A 60 1.56 -8.58 9.38
C MET A 60 2.14 -8.82 10.76
N THR A 61 1.92 -9.98 11.35
CA THR A 61 2.49 -10.35 12.66
C THR A 61 4.01 -10.39 12.62
N ASP A 62 4.60 -10.96 11.57
CA ASP A 62 6.06 -11.00 11.40
C ASP A 62 6.65 -9.61 11.19
N LEU A 63 6.03 -8.77 10.36
CA LEU A 63 6.47 -7.39 10.13
C LEU A 63 6.34 -6.53 11.40
N ALA A 64 5.20 -6.59 12.08
CA ALA A 64 4.93 -5.79 13.28
C ALA A 64 5.83 -6.15 14.47
N ALA A 65 6.30 -7.39 14.53
CA ALA A 65 7.29 -7.83 15.54
C ALA A 65 8.67 -7.18 15.35
N LYS A 66 8.97 -6.65 14.17
CA LYS A 66 10.31 -6.16 13.78
C LYS A 66 10.32 -4.69 13.37
N THR A 67 9.17 -4.15 12.96
CA THR A 67 9.03 -2.80 12.42
C THR A 67 7.82 -2.09 13.02
N LEU A 68 7.84 -0.77 13.02
CA LEU A 68 6.68 0.06 13.27
C LEU A 68 6.02 0.41 11.92
N MET A 69 4.81 -0.07 11.70
CA MET A 69 4.05 0.30 10.51
C MET A 69 3.53 1.73 10.63
N ILE A 70 3.71 2.51 9.59
CA ILE A 70 3.20 3.88 9.52
C ILE A 70 2.35 4.03 8.25
N TRP A 71 1.08 4.33 8.44
CA TRP A 71 0.24 4.78 7.35
C TRP A 71 0.26 6.30 7.26
N ILE A 72 0.72 6.81 6.13
CA ILE A 72 0.66 8.25 5.84
C ILE A 72 -0.69 8.54 5.21
N GLU A 73 -1.60 9.10 6.00
CA GLU A 73 -2.97 9.39 5.59
C GLU A 73 -3.04 10.67 4.76
N GLY A 74 -3.43 10.52 3.49
CA GLY A 74 -3.71 11.64 2.61
C GLY A 74 -5.15 12.14 2.74
N SER A 75 -5.37 13.42 2.47
CA SER A 75 -6.69 14.02 2.32
C SER A 75 -7.34 13.66 0.97
N ASP A 76 -8.62 14.03 0.80
CA ASP A 76 -9.31 13.91 -0.49
C ASP A 76 -8.58 14.68 -1.61
N ALA A 77 -7.98 15.83 -1.31
CA ALA A 77 -7.20 16.59 -2.26
C ALA A 77 -5.94 15.84 -2.72
N HIS A 78 -5.27 15.12 -1.82
CA HIS A 78 -4.15 14.24 -2.17
C HIS A 78 -4.61 13.08 -3.05
N THR A 79 -5.78 12.51 -2.78
CA THR A 79 -6.37 11.44 -3.60
C THR A 79 -6.66 11.92 -5.02
N VAL A 80 -7.26 13.10 -5.18
CA VAL A 80 -7.50 13.72 -6.49
C VAL A 80 -6.18 13.93 -7.25
N GLU A 81 -5.14 14.42 -6.57
CA GLU A 81 -3.84 14.63 -7.19
C GLU A 81 -3.16 13.30 -7.61
N LEU A 82 -3.30 12.24 -6.82
CA LEU A 82 -2.82 10.90 -7.17
C LEU A 82 -3.49 10.38 -8.44
N VAL A 83 -4.82 10.50 -8.54
CA VAL A 83 -5.57 10.13 -9.76
C VAL A 83 -5.08 10.94 -10.96
N ARG A 84 -4.95 12.26 -10.81
CA ARG A 84 -4.45 13.15 -11.89
C ARG A 84 -3.05 12.78 -12.38
N ARG A 85 -2.15 12.37 -11.46
CA ARG A 85 -0.80 11.90 -11.83
C ARG A 85 -0.84 10.57 -12.54
N PHE A 86 -1.66 9.65 -12.05
CA PHE A 86 -1.81 8.33 -12.64
C PHE A 86 -2.40 8.40 -14.06
N ASP A 87 -3.36 9.30 -14.31
CA ASP A 87 -3.96 9.50 -15.62
C ASP A 87 -2.95 9.89 -16.70
N LYS A 88 -1.90 10.64 -16.31
CA LYS A 88 -0.84 11.05 -17.24
C LYS A 88 0.05 9.89 -17.65
N GLU A 89 0.36 8.98 -16.72
CA GLU A 89 1.27 7.87 -16.93
C GLU A 89 0.76 6.64 -16.16
N PRO A 90 -0.26 5.94 -16.70
CA PRO A 90 -0.82 4.77 -16.04
C PRO A 90 0.21 3.64 -15.96
N LYS A 91 0.24 2.97 -14.81
CA LYS A 91 1.15 1.85 -14.53
C LYS A 91 0.35 0.60 -14.20
N PRO A 92 0.88 -0.59 -14.53
CA PRO A 92 0.27 -1.83 -14.04
C PRO A 92 0.16 -1.81 -12.51
N MET A 93 -1.03 -2.14 -12.01
CA MET A 93 -1.33 -2.17 -10.59
C MET A 93 -1.53 -3.60 -10.11
N SER A 94 -1.11 -3.87 -8.87
CA SER A 94 -1.50 -5.08 -8.16
C SER A 94 -2.89 -4.91 -7.58
N TYR A 95 -3.76 -5.88 -7.76
CA TYR A 95 -5.12 -5.88 -7.24
C TYR A 95 -5.44 -7.21 -6.55
N ASP A 96 -6.24 -7.12 -5.50
CA ASP A 96 -6.94 -8.31 -5.00
C ASP A 96 -7.73 -8.98 -6.12
N PRO A 97 -7.66 -10.32 -6.30
CA PRO A 97 -8.33 -11.00 -7.40
C PRO A 97 -9.84 -10.83 -7.44
N VAL A 98 -10.49 -10.74 -6.26
CA VAL A 98 -11.94 -10.55 -6.15
C VAL A 98 -12.31 -9.13 -6.55
N PHE A 99 -11.58 -8.14 -6.05
CA PHE A 99 -11.73 -6.74 -6.44
C PHE A 99 -11.52 -6.55 -7.94
N LEU A 100 -10.45 -7.11 -8.50
CA LEU A 100 -10.15 -7.03 -9.93
C LEU A 100 -11.29 -7.59 -10.78
N LEU A 101 -11.79 -8.78 -10.45
CA LEU A 101 -12.86 -9.42 -11.22
C LEU A 101 -14.17 -8.63 -11.14
N HIS A 102 -14.49 -8.11 -9.96
CA HIS A 102 -15.67 -7.25 -9.78
C HIS A 102 -15.55 -5.97 -10.59
N THR A 103 -14.42 -5.27 -10.47
CA THR A 103 -14.14 -4.01 -11.17
C THR A 103 -14.12 -4.21 -12.69
N TRP A 104 -13.54 -5.31 -13.18
CA TRP A 104 -13.58 -5.67 -14.60
C TRP A 104 -15.00 -5.82 -15.13
N LYS A 105 -15.85 -6.57 -14.41
CA LYS A 105 -17.26 -6.75 -14.80
C LYS A 105 -18.02 -5.42 -14.79
N ALA A 106 -17.78 -4.59 -13.79
CA ALA A 106 -18.41 -3.27 -13.69
C ALA A 106 -17.98 -2.36 -14.85
N TYR A 107 -16.71 -2.35 -15.22
CA TYR A 107 -16.21 -1.59 -16.36
C TYR A 107 -16.89 -2.00 -17.69
N LEU A 108 -16.94 -3.32 -17.96
CA LEU A 108 -17.60 -3.83 -19.19
C LEU A 108 -19.09 -3.43 -19.26
N ALA A 109 -19.78 -3.47 -18.12
CA ALA A 109 -21.20 -3.12 -18.02
C ALA A 109 -21.41 -1.61 -18.18
N GLU A 110 -20.56 -0.76 -17.55
CA GLU A 110 -20.69 0.69 -17.59
C GLU A 110 -20.50 1.26 -19.00
N PHE A 111 -19.55 0.71 -19.74
CA PHE A 111 -19.22 1.17 -21.10
C PHE A 111 -19.87 0.36 -22.22
N ASP A 112 -20.65 -0.66 -21.89
CA ASP A 112 -21.30 -1.58 -22.85
C ASP A 112 -20.32 -2.14 -23.90
N ILE A 113 -19.15 -2.59 -23.46
CA ILE A 113 -18.09 -3.08 -24.34
C ILE A 113 -17.75 -4.54 -24.09
N GLN A 114 -17.29 -5.21 -25.16
CA GLN A 114 -16.84 -6.58 -25.08
C GLN A 114 -15.39 -6.66 -24.54
N PRO A 115 -15.03 -7.77 -23.87
CA PRO A 115 -13.68 -7.94 -23.28
C PRO A 115 -12.52 -7.73 -24.26
N ASN A 116 -12.71 -8.08 -25.53
CA ASN A 116 -11.68 -7.95 -26.58
C ASN A 116 -11.57 -6.52 -27.15
N ALA A 117 -12.50 -5.64 -26.83
CA ALA A 117 -12.51 -4.24 -27.24
C ALA A 117 -11.95 -3.29 -26.17
N VAL A 118 -11.61 -3.81 -24.97
CA VAL A 118 -11.08 -3.01 -23.89
C VAL A 118 -9.67 -2.52 -24.20
N ASN A 119 -9.48 -1.19 -24.11
CA ASN A 119 -8.14 -0.62 -24.01
C ASN A 119 -7.62 -0.83 -22.57
N PRO A 120 -6.50 -1.53 -22.36
CA PRO A 120 -5.98 -1.78 -21.02
C PRO A 120 -5.69 -0.51 -20.22
N ASP A 121 -5.17 0.53 -20.87
CA ASP A 121 -4.82 1.79 -20.20
C ASP A 121 -6.06 2.55 -19.73
N ASP A 122 -7.15 2.53 -20.50
CA ASP A 122 -8.41 3.15 -20.11
C ASP A 122 -9.04 2.41 -18.93
N PHE A 123 -8.99 1.07 -18.95
CA PHE A 123 -9.45 0.27 -17.82
C PHE A 123 -8.67 0.58 -16.55
N ILE A 124 -7.34 0.61 -16.57
CA ILE A 124 -6.54 0.85 -15.36
C ILE A 124 -6.69 2.28 -14.84
N ARG A 125 -6.86 3.29 -15.71
CA ARG A 125 -7.20 4.66 -15.28
C ARG A 125 -8.52 4.71 -14.54
N TRP A 126 -9.55 4.14 -15.11
CA TRP A 126 -10.88 4.07 -14.49
C TRP A 126 -10.87 3.26 -13.18
N ALA A 127 -10.13 2.14 -13.14
CA ALA A 127 -10.03 1.27 -11.98
C ALA A 127 -9.21 1.89 -10.84
N PHE A 128 -8.26 2.78 -11.14
CA PHE A 128 -7.34 3.34 -10.16
C PHE A 128 -8.04 4.12 -9.05
N ALA A 129 -8.97 5.01 -9.39
CA ALA A 129 -9.74 5.75 -8.39
C ALA A 129 -10.56 4.82 -7.48
N LYS A 130 -11.15 3.74 -8.07
CA LYS A 130 -11.88 2.72 -7.33
C LYS A 130 -10.96 1.90 -6.41
N ALA A 131 -9.74 1.60 -6.88
CA ALA A 131 -8.73 0.92 -6.08
C ALA A 131 -8.28 1.78 -4.88
N LEU A 132 -8.08 3.07 -5.05
CA LEU A 132 -7.77 3.98 -3.94
C LEU A 132 -8.88 3.96 -2.88
N ALA A 133 -10.15 4.10 -3.29
CA ALA A 133 -11.28 4.04 -2.38
C ALA A 133 -11.40 2.67 -1.67
N HIS A 134 -11.12 1.57 -2.38
CA HIS A 134 -11.11 0.22 -1.82
C HIS A 134 -10.00 0.03 -0.76
N ARG A 135 -8.84 0.66 -0.96
CA ARG A 135 -7.65 0.49 -0.11
C ARG A 135 -7.69 1.33 1.18
N GLN A 136 -8.31 2.51 1.15
CA GLN A 136 -8.34 3.42 2.31
C GLN A 136 -8.80 2.75 3.62
N PRO A 137 -9.95 2.05 3.68
CA PRO A 137 -10.37 1.38 4.90
C PRO A 137 -9.43 0.24 5.32
N ARG A 138 -8.74 -0.39 4.36
CA ARG A 138 -7.76 -1.45 4.63
C ARG A 138 -6.49 -0.89 5.26
N TYR A 139 -5.96 0.25 4.75
CA TYR A 139 -4.83 0.95 5.36
C TYR A 139 -5.16 1.39 6.78
N LYS A 140 -6.36 1.95 6.99
CA LYS A 140 -6.82 2.34 8.32
C LYS A 140 -6.83 1.16 9.28
N ALA A 141 -7.44 0.04 8.90
CA ALA A 141 -7.49 -1.17 9.72
C ALA A 141 -6.09 -1.72 10.04
N MET A 142 -5.16 -1.69 9.07
CA MET A 142 -3.77 -2.08 9.30
C MET A 142 -3.06 -1.17 10.29
N ALA A 143 -3.19 0.15 10.14
CA ALA A 143 -2.57 1.12 11.03
C ALA A 143 -3.14 1.04 12.46
N GLU A 144 -4.46 0.89 12.61
CA GLU A 144 -5.12 0.74 13.90
C GLU A 144 -4.66 -0.53 14.65
N ARG A 145 -4.39 -1.60 13.93
CA ARG A 145 -4.00 -2.89 14.52
C ARG A 145 -2.50 -3.02 14.77
N TRP A 146 -1.69 -2.70 13.78
CA TRP A 146 -0.25 -3.01 13.79
C TRP A 146 0.66 -1.78 13.73
N GLY A 147 0.13 -0.56 13.70
CA GLY A 147 0.95 0.60 13.45
C GLY A 147 0.37 1.93 13.91
N LEU A 148 0.71 2.97 13.19
CA LEU A 148 0.30 4.35 13.43
C LEU A 148 -0.30 4.95 12.16
N THR A 149 -1.17 5.94 12.36
CA THR A 149 -1.60 6.85 11.29
C THR A 149 -0.94 8.21 11.50
N ILE A 150 -0.27 8.73 10.47
CA ILE A 150 0.31 10.07 10.47
C ILE A 150 -0.27 10.85 9.28
N PRO A 151 -0.84 12.05 9.50
CA PRO A 151 -1.34 12.86 8.41
C PRO A 151 -0.24 13.27 7.43
N MET A 152 -0.51 13.21 6.13
CA MET A 152 0.43 13.64 5.07
C MET A 152 0.92 15.07 5.29
N ASP A 153 0.06 15.97 5.75
CA ASP A 153 0.42 17.37 6.01
C ASP A 153 1.44 17.52 7.14
N ALA A 154 1.42 16.63 8.14
CA ALA A 154 2.45 16.60 9.18
C ALA A 154 3.79 16.14 8.60
N VAL A 155 3.79 15.08 7.78
CA VAL A 155 5.00 14.60 7.09
C VAL A 155 5.58 15.68 6.17
N ALA A 156 4.73 16.47 5.51
CA ALA A 156 5.17 17.56 4.63
C ALA A 156 5.91 18.70 5.36
N GLN A 157 5.76 18.83 6.68
CA GLN A 157 6.47 19.83 7.49
C GLN A 157 7.84 19.34 7.99
N VAL A 158 8.13 18.05 7.90
CA VAL A 158 9.39 17.45 8.31
C VAL A 158 10.53 17.95 7.43
N LYS A 159 11.60 18.45 8.05
CA LYS A 159 12.79 18.98 7.35
C LYS A 159 14.03 18.15 7.58
N THR A 160 14.10 17.45 8.69
CA THR A 160 15.25 16.64 9.09
C THR A 160 14.79 15.23 9.53
N ALA A 161 15.73 14.30 9.56
CA ALA A 161 15.46 12.97 10.12
C ALA A 161 15.05 13.04 11.60
N GLY A 162 15.58 13.99 12.37
CA GLY A 162 15.19 14.22 13.76
C GLY A 162 13.72 14.60 13.88
N ASP A 163 13.26 15.60 13.09
CA ASP A 163 11.84 16.02 13.09
C ASP A 163 10.91 14.84 12.78
N PHE A 164 11.33 13.93 11.88
CA PHE A 164 10.55 12.74 11.56
C PHE A 164 10.46 11.79 12.77
N VAL A 165 11.58 11.53 13.44
CA VAL A 165 11.62 10.66 14.62
C VAL A 165 10.78 11.25 15.74
N ASP A 166 10.88 12.56 15.99
CA ASP A 166 10.10 13.26 17.02
C ASP A 166 8.60 13.17 16.73
N MET A 167 8.18 13.41 15.49
CA MET A 167 6.79 13.26 15.04
C MET A 167 6.26 11.83 15.26
N VAL A 168 7.06 10.80 14.97
CA VAL A 168 6.68 9.40 15.20
C VAL A 168 6.58 9.10 16.69
N ALA A 169 7.49 9.62 17.53
CA ALA A 169 7.46 9.46 18.98
C ALA A 169 6.19 10.08 19.58
N GLU A 170 5.83 11.30 19.17
CA GLU A 170 4.59 11.97 19.60
C GLU A 170 3.34 11.13 19.21
N ALA A 171 3.31 10.59 18.00
CA ALA A 171 2.20 9.75 17.55
C ALA A 171 2.09 8.44 18.35
N LEU A 172 3.22 7.85 18.78
CA LEU A 172 3.25 6.68 19.67
C LEU A 172 2.70 6.99 21.05
N GLU A 173 3.08 8.14 21.64
CA GLU A 173 2.60 8.57 22.94
C GLU A 173 1.08 8.78 22.92
N MET A 174 0.55 9.41 21.87
CA MET A 174 -0.90 9.62 21.71
C MET A 174 -1.67 8.29 21.58
N ARG A 175 -1.06 7.26 21.00
CA ARG A 175 -1.70 5.94 20.87
C ARG A 175 -1.73 5.16 22.19
N GLY A 176 -0.74 5.36 23.08
CA GLY A 176 -0.59 4.66 24.36
C GLY A 176 -1.52 5.16 25.47
N ASN A 177 -2.16 6.31 25.26
CA ASN A 177 -3.12 6.94 26.16
C ASN A 177 -4.55 6.65 25.69
#